data_a3e022b4f7c3894e3a9c08c90bebe0e0
#
_entry.id   a3e022b4f7c3894e3a9c08c90bebe0e0
#
_cell.length_a   1.000
_cell.length_b   1.000
_cell.length_c   1.000
_cell.angle_alpha   90.00
_cell.angle_beta   90.00
_cell.angle_gamma   90.00
#
_symmetry.space_group_name_H-M   'P 1'
#
loop_
_entity.id
_entity.type
_entity.pdbx_description
1 polymer ?
#
loop_
_entity_poly.entity_id
_entity_poly.type
_entity_poly.pdbx_seq_one_letter_code
_entity_poly.pdbx_strand_id
1 'polypeptide(L)'
;PLRRQRQMCIRDRYQIEWARRGFVVFSFDLYGHGDSEILNNTEWLVNGRGLYDTVKYAATLPFVDKDQIAVSGQSRGGNTIHETILLDNKAKKQLIKAVLYVSRDAVYKDNETQSFGYVPGKTTSAQAASKNNGEYFNYYGNRNVGIIAGKFDQYSFKETDKTTGKMLPNPDYLKHNNAKSFLNFGITPDSSTADGVSGKYYTKKVDGKEAFRVIYLENGFHTSQLFQSSSTAAAMEFMVKAFNVNTSLQSGDQIYQWRMIGSTIGFIGMFMFAVFFALWLSQMPLFRGTSRGNAIMRVAESHPGTKAWAWGCLIVNTLFATVSTLFLYYNGVDTHIGTFFRQGQALFAGSMLAISSVFTAIVTYIWYRCFAKKNGMNIDEIDLKTSAFSVFKTIMLALTVTGGTLLLVWGAQYFFKTNFSFLYWGIMPFGSFKIVDMLKVLPIFLIGYVISSIFINCMNYNTSYGKNKIVNILVLALVTAAVPALVSGAGWAKFMLTGVNDLFGAAYTRIPDSMFLTVFLLFITPLTARGIYSKTRNPYLGGIINAILAMVITCVNCQVVFPA
;
A
#
# COMPACT_ATOMS: atom_id res chain seq x y z
N PRO A 1 -11.56 -12.11 -27.03
CA PRO A 1 -12.02 -11.09 -26.11
C PRO A 1 -10.84 -10.73 -25.23
N LEU A 2 -10.30 -9.54 -25.44
CA LEU A 2 -9.26 -8.97 -24.58
C LEU A 2 -9.84 -8.89 -23.17
N ARG A 3 -9.45 -9.79 -22.29
CA ARG A 3 -9.66 -9.64 -20.84
C ARG A 3 -8.93 -8.37 -20.44
N ARG A 4 -9.69 -7.30 -20.17
CA ARG A 4 -9.14 -6.07 -19.61
C ARG A 4 -8.59 -6.42 -18.24
N GLN A 5 -7.31 -6.62 -18.15
CA GLN A 5 -6.60 -6.80 -16.90
C GLN A 5 -6.69 -5.49 -16.12
N ARG A 6 -7.11 -5.58 -14.87
CA ARG A 6 -7.37 -4.43 -14.03
C ARG A 6 -6.41 -4.43 -12.89
N GLN A 7 -5.60 -3.45 -12.90
CA GLN A 7 -4.67 -3.21 -11.83
C GLN A 7 -5.04 -2.02 -10.95
N MET A 8 -4.45 -2.08 -9.74
CA MET A 8 -4.49 -1.14 -8.64
C MET A 8 -5.01 0.26 -9.01
N CYS A 9 -5.86 0.84 -8.17
CA CYS A 9 -6.41 2.20 -8.26
C CYS A 9 -5.40 3.30 -8.58
N ILE A 10 -4.13 3.03 -8.36
CA ILE A 10 -3.00 3.88 -8.67
C ILE A 10 -2.92 4.22 -10.16
N ARG A 11 -3.17 3.25 -11.04
CA ARG A 11 -3.04 3.43 -12.50
C ARG A 11 -4.24 4.10 -13.12
N ASP A 12 -5.42 3.87 -12.55
CA ASP A 12 -6.67 4.37 -13.11
C ASP A 12 -6.72 5.90 -13.23
N ARG A 13 -5.89 6.65 -12.52
CA ARG A 13 -5.90 8.12 -12.50
C ARG A 13 -5.25 8.73 -13.71
N TYR A 14 -3.99 8.46 -13.90
CA TYR A 14 -3.27 8.93 -15.10
C TYR A 14 -3.89 8.35 -16.36
N GLN A 15 -4.34 7.09 -16.31
CA GLN A 15 -4.99 6.44 -17.45
C GLN A 15 -6.26 7.16 -17.89
N ILE A 16 -7.14 7.53 -16.95
CA ILE A 16 -8.36 8.27 -17.26
C ILE A 16 -8.00 9.59 -17.94
N GLU A 17 -7.04 10.31 -17.36
CA GLU A 17 -6.69 11.64 -17.83
C GLU A 17 -5.95 11.61 -19.17
N TRP A 18 -5.07 10.64 -19.40
CA TRP A 18 -4.47 10.44 -20.73
C TRP A 18 -5.48 10.00 -21.77
N ALA A 19 -6.36 9.04 -21.43
CA ALA A 19 -7.41 8.60 -22.36
C ALA A 19 -8.37 9.74 -22.77
N ARG A 20 -8.72 10.63 -21.84
CA ARG A 20 -9.51 11.84 -22.13
C ARG A 20 -8.81 12.79 -23.10
N ARG A 21 -7.48 12.75 -23.16
CA ARG A 21 -6.67 13.56 -24.08
C ARG A 21 -6.30 12.84 -25.37
N GLY A 22 -6.99 11.73 -25.66
CA GLY A 22 -6.86 11.01 -26.93
C GLY A 22 -5.78 9.92 -26.97
N PHE A 23 -5.10 9.65 -25.85
CA PHE A 23 -4.12 8.57 -25.80
C PHE A 23 -4.79 7.20 -25.72
N VAL A 24 -4.23 6.22 -26.43
CA VAL A 24 -4.49 4.80 -26.19
C VAL A 24 -3.63 4.36 -24.99
N VAL A 25 -4.27 3.93 -23.92
CA VAL A 25 -3.57 3.62 -22.66
C VAL A 25 -3.65 2.14 -22.35
N PHE A 26 -2.48 1.49 -22.27
CA PHE A 26 -2.33 0.11 -21.82
C PHE A 26 -1.90 0.10 -20.36
N SER A 27 -2.64 -0.61 -19.54
CA SER A 27 -2.26 -0.94 -18.18
C SER A 27 -2.19 -2.46 -18.04
N PHE A 28 -1.07 -2.95 -17.59
CA PHE A 28 -0.83 -4.37 -17.44
C PHE A 28 -0.33 -4.68 -16.02
N ASP A 29 -0.48 -5.92 -15.61
CA ASP A 29 0.09 -6.43 -14.38
C ASP A 29 1.53 -6.89 -14.63
N LEU A 30 2.46 -6.42 -13.81
CA LEU A 30 3.80 -6.99 -13.82
C LEU A 30 3.71 -8.46 -13.45
N TYR A 31 4.63 -9.28 -13.95
CA TYR A 31 4.70 -10.67 -13.55
C TYR A 31 4.68 -10.84 -12.03
N GLY A 32 3.92 -11.82 -11.54
CA GLY A 32 3.70 -12.04 -10.12
C GLY A 32 2.74 -11.06 -9.42
N HIS A 33 2.12 -10.15 -10.16
CA HIS A 33 1.10 -9.22 -9.65
C HIS A 33 -0.25 -9.47 -10.32
N GLY A 34 -1.33 -9.09 -9.65
CA GLY A 34 -2.68 -9.16 -10.19
C GLY A 34 -3.02 -10.54 -10.74
N ASP A 35 -3.39 -10.58 -12.02
CA ASP A 35 -3.69 -11.80 -12.78
C ASP A 35 -2.55 -12.25 -13.70
N SER A 36 -1.40 -11.54 -13.70
CA SER A 36 -0.26 -11.90 -14.52
C SER A 36 0.42 -13.17 -14.02
N GLU A 37 0.97 -13.91 -14.97
CA GLU A 37 1.72 -15.13 -14.70
C GLU A 37 2.88 -14.90 -13.74
N ILE A 38 3.24 -15.96 -13.03
CA ILE A 38 4.39 -15.97 -12.15
C ILE A 38 5.52 -16.62 -12.94
N LEU A 39 6.47 -15.81 -13.33
CA LEU A 39 7.72 -16.29 -13.90
C LEU A 39 8.75 -16.58 -12.81
N ASN A 40 9.71 -17.45 -13.11
CA ASN A 40 10.86 -17.63 -12.24
C ASN A 40 11.72 -16.34 -12.19
N ASN A 41 12.55 -16.24 -11.18
CA ASN A 41 13.30 -15.00 -10.89
C ASN A 41 14.26 -14.55 -12.00
N THR A 42 14.69 -15.46 -12.90
CA THR A 42 15.57 -15.15 -14.02
C THR A 42 14.79 -14.61 -15.21
N GLU A 43 13.60 -15.12 -15.47
CA GLU A 43 12.76 -14.70 -16.59
C GLU A 43 12.18 -13.28 -16.40
N TRP A 44 11.99 -12.84 -15.15
CA TRP A 44 11.54 -11.48 -14.86
C TRP A 44 12.44 -10.40 -15.43
N LEU A 45 13.76 -10.60 -15.33
CA LEU A 45 14.74 -9.60 -15.75
C LEU A 45 14.89 -9.56 -17.26
N VAL A 46 14.79 -10.71 -17.93
CA VAL A 46 15.00 -10.82 -19.37
C VAL A 46 13.94 -10.07 -20.17
N ASN A 47 12.72 -9.98 -19.67
CA ASN A 47 11.56 -9.45 -20.40
C ASN A 47 11.12 -8.06 -19.92
N GLY A 48 11.95 -7.34 -19.14
CA GLY A 48 11.53 -6.05 -18.56
C GLY A 48 10.22 -6.21 -17.76
N ARG A 49 10.06 -7.30 -17.04
CA ARG A 49 8.89 -7.68 -16.22
C ARG A 49 7.55 -7.60 -16.96
N GLY A 50 7.53 -7.81 -18.25
CA GLY A 50 6.36 -7.77 -19.10
C GLY A 50 6.09 -6.42 -19.78
N LEU A 51 6.78 -5.33 -19.38
CA LEU A 51 6.56 -4.03 -20.01
C LEU A 51 7.05 -4.02 -21.47
N TYR A 52 8.23 -4.58 -21.74
CA TYR A 52 8.76 -4.58 -23.12
C TYR A 52 7.93 -5.47 -24.04
N ASP A 53 7.40 -6.57 -23.54
CA ASP A 53 6.48 -7.42 -24.30
C ASP A 53 5.16 -6.69 -24.58
N THR A 54 4.65 -5.92 -23.61
CA THR A 54 3.49 -5.06 -23.80
C THR A 54 3.74 -3.97 -24.85
N VAL A 55 4.93 -3.35 -24.87
CA VAL A 55 5.33 -2.36 -25.89
C VAL A 55 5.36 -2.99 -27.28
N LYS A 56 5.99 -4.16 -27.42
CA LYS A 56 6.03 -4.91 -28.68
C LYS A 56 4.62 -5.26 -29.16
N TYR A 57 3.78 -5.77 -28.27
CA TYR A 57 2.38 -6.09 -28.58
C TYR A 57 1.60 -4.85 -29.01
N ALA A 58 1.71 -3.76 -28.25
CA ALA A 58 1.03 -2.51 -28.61
C ALA A 58 1.41 -2.01 -29.99
N ALA A 59 2.69 -2.14 -30.38
CA ALA A 59 3.19 -1.74 -31.69
C ALA A 59 2.63 -2.58 -32.86
N THR A 60 2.02 -3.75 -32.59
CA THR A 60 1.35 -4.57 -33.61
C THR A 60 -0.10 -4.16 -33.89
N LEU A 61 -0.69 -3.34 -33.01
CA LEU A 61 -2.12 -3.00 -33.10
C LEU A 61 -2.36 -1.92 -34.15
N PRO A 62 -3.37 -2.07 -35.03
CA PRO A 62 -3.59 -1.17 -36.17
C PRO A 62 -4.00 0.25 -35.76
N PHE A 63 -4.48 0.44 -34.54
CA PHE A 63 -4.91 1.75 -34.00
C PHE A 63 -3.84 2.40 -33.12
N VAL A 64 -2.63 1.85 -33.04
CA VAL A 64 -1.51 2.41 -32.28
C VAL A 64 -0.49 2.98 -33.24
N ASP A 65 -0.16 4.26 -33.07
CA ASP A 65 0.99 4.86 -33.75
C ASP A 65 2.29 4.33 -33.11
N LYS A 66 2.94 3.42 -33.81
CA LYS A 66 4.18 2.77 -33.35
C LYS A 66 5.39 3.72 -33.23
N ASP A 67 5.29 4.90 -33.80
CA ASP A 67 6.32 5.94 -33.70
C ASP A 67 6.02 6.96 -32.59
N GLN A 68 4.92 6.77 -31.83
CA GLN A 68 4.50 7.60 -30.71
C GLN A 68 4.19 6.77 -29.44
N ILE A 69 5.05 5.86 -29.08
CA ILE A 69 4.87 5.03 -27.88
C ILE A 69 5.65 5.64 -26.70
N ALA A 70 4.94 5.84 -25.58
CA ALA A 70 5.51 6.21 -24.30
C ALA A 70 5.38 5.10 -23.25
N VAL A 71 6.29 5.10 -22.31
CA VAL A 71 6.20 4.27 -21.09
C VAL A 71 6.18 5.15 -19.85
N SER A 72 5.35 4.79 -18.88
CA SER A 72 5.29 5.46 -17.58
C SER A 72 5.16 4.45 -16.46
N GLY A 73 5.80 4.73 -15.32
CA GLY A 73 5.75 3.83 -14.18
C GLY A 73 6.13 4.52 -12.88
N GLN A 74 5.40 4.14 -11.82
CA GLN A 74 5.66 4.63 -10.48
C GLN A 74 6.49 3.60 -9.69
N SER A 75 7.50 4.08 -8.97
CA SER A 75 8.28 3.26 -8.04
C SER A 75 8.85 2.00 -8.70
N ARG A 76 8.33 0.82 -8.37
CA ARG A 76 8.70 -0.45 -9.01
C ARG A 76 8.42 -0.46 -10.52
N GLY A 77 7.36 0.21 -10.97
CA GLY A 77 7.10 0.42 -12.39
C GLY A 77 8.22 1.23 -13.07
N GLY A 78 8.84 2.16 -12.36
CA GLY A 78 10.03 2.86 -12.83
C GLY A 78 11.25 1.93 -12.99
N ASN A 79 11.46 0.98 -12.06
CA ASN A 79 12.49 -0.04 -12.23
C ASN A 79 12.27 -0.87 -13.51
N THR A 80 11.01 -1.23 -13.74
CA THR A 80 10.61 -1.95 -14.96
C THR A 80 10.93 -1.16 -16.22
N ILE A 81 10.78 0.17 -16.19
CA ILE A 81 11.17 1.04 -17.29
C ILE A 81 12.68 1.01 -17.51
N HIS A 82 13.51 1.01 -16.46
CA HIS A 82 14.97 0.90 -16.62
C HIS A 82 15.34 -0.33 -17.45
N GLU A 83 14.81 -1.49 -17.07
CA GLU A 83 15.06 -2.75 -17.76
C GLU A 83 14.51 -2.71 -19.21
N THR A 84 13.33 -2.15 -19.39
CA THR A 84 12.67 -2.02 -20.70
C THR A 84 13.46 -1.11 -21.65
N ILE A 85 13.98 0.02 -21.18
CA ILE A 85 14.83 0.91 -21.98
C ILE A 85 16.14 0.22 -22.37
N LEU A 86 16.71 -0.60 -21.47
CA LEU A 86 17.91 -1.39 -21.79
C LEU A 86 17.64 -2.35 -22.96
N LEU A 87 16.48 -3.01 -22.96
CA LEU A 87 16.07 -3.92 -24.03
C LEU A 87 15.80 -3.14 -25.34
N ASP A 88 15.11 -2.01 -25.24
CA ASP A 88 14.80 -1.18 -26.40
C ASP A 88 16.07 -0.53 -27.01
N ASN A 89 17.09 -0.21 -26.18
CA ASN A 89 18.40 0.27 -26.66
C ASN A 89 19.17 -0.79 -27.44
N LYS A 90 18.97 -2.08 -27.15
CA LYS A 90 19.59 -3.21 -27.85
C LYS A 90 18.81 -3.64 -29.09
N ALA A 91 17.58 -3.17 -29.27
CA ALA A 91 16.72 -3.56 -30.36
C ALA A 91 17.19 -2.92 -31.70
N LYS A 92 17.01 -3.63 -32.83
CA LYS A 92 17.28 -3.08 -34.16
C LYS A 92 16.48 -1.82 -34.48
N LYS A 93 15.24 -1.75 -33.98
CA LYS A 93 14.36 -0.58 -34.07
C LYS A 93 13.84 -0.24 -32.68
N GLN A 94 14.19 0.95 -32.21
CA GLN A 94 13.69 1.47 -30.94
C GLN A 94 12.23 1.91 -31.06
N LEU A 95 11.36 1.34 -30.23
CA LEU A 95 9.92 1.62 -30.26
C LEU A 95 9.53 2.76 -29.31
N ILE A 96 10.22 2.90 -28.17
CA ILE A 96 9.87 3.86 -27.13
C ILE A 96 10.42 5.24 -27.47
N LYS A 97 9.56 6.26 -27.48
CA LYS A 97 9.92 7.66 -27.81
C LYS A 97 9.88 8.59 -26.60
N ALA A 98 9.08 8.26 -25.59
CA ALA A 98 8.99 9.05 -24.37
C ALA A 98 8.94 8.18 -23.12
N VAL A 99 9.49 8.70 -22.03
CA VAL A 99 9.58 8.02 -20.74
C VAL A 99 9.17 8.99 -19.62
N LEU A 100 8.25 8.58 -18.77
CA LEU A 100 7.85 9.35 -17.60
C LEU A 100 8.02 8.51 -16.33
N TYR A 101 8.96 8.88 -15.49
CA TYR A 101 9.14 8.33 -14.15
C TYR A 101 8.25 9.05 -13.15
N VAL A 102 7.61 8.29 -12.27
CA VAL A 102 6.85 8.84 -11.15
C VAL A 102 7.40 8.24 -9.86
N SER A 103 7.82 9.07 -8.93
CA SER A 103 8.44 8.60 -7.67
C SER A 103 9.57 7.58 -7.90
N ARG A 104 10.36 7.80 -8.93
CA ARG A 104 11.52 6.98 -9.25
C ARG A 104 12.56 7.80 -10.00
N ASP A 105 13.83 7.62 -9.58
CA ASP A 105 14.98 8.21 -10.24
C ASP A 105 15.19 7.65 -11.65
N ALA A 106 15.78 8.46 -12.49
CA ALA A 106 16.32 8.04 -13.78
C ALA A 106 17.62 7.23 -13.60
N VAL A 107 18.12 6.63 -14.66
CA VAL A 107 19.46 6.05 -14.70
C VAL A 107 20.44 7.16 -15.06
N TYR A 108 21.45 7.41 -14.20
CA TYR A 108 22.44 8.48 -14.36
C TYR A 108 23.84 7.92 -14.64
N LYS A 109 24.19 6.88 -13.90
CA LYS A 109 25.53 6.25 -13.90
C LYS A 109 25.41 4.74 -13.92
N ASP A 110 26.50 4.11 -14.27
CA ASP A 110 26.62 2.66 -14.35
C ASP A 110 26.55 1.91 -13.04
N ASN A 111 27.24 2.39 -12.02
CA ASN A 111 27.50 1.66 -10.78
C ASN A 111 26.68 2.13 -9.60
N GLU A 112 25.78 3.10 -9.77
CA GLU A 112 24.85 3.39 -8.70
C GLU A 112 23.82 2.27 -8.67
N THR A 113 23.70 1.68 -7.49
CA THR A 113 22.69 0.71 -7.09
C THR A 113 21.28 1.28 -7.19
N GLN A 114 20.94 1.81 -8.32
CA GLN A 114 19.55 1.96 -8.70
C GLN A 114 19.08 0.54 -8.94
N SER A 115 18.71 -0.11 -7.84
CA SER A 115 18.31 -1.50 -7.87
C SER A 115 17.27 -1.70 -8.96
N PHE A 116 17.69 -2.26 -10.06
CA PHE A 116 16.80 -2.69 -11.14
C PHE A 116 15.85 -3.81 -10.70
N GLY A 117 15.72 -4.01 -9.44
CA GLY A 117 14.90 -4.99 -8.79
C GLY A 117 15.75 -5.98 -8.01
N TYR A 118 15.34 -6.18 -6.78
CA TYR A 118 15.89 -7.20 -5.94
C TYR A 118 15.54 -8.57 -6.51
N VAL A 119 16.55 -9.31 -6.95
CA VAL A 119 16.45 -10.74 -7.20
C VAL A 119 17.18 -11.43 -6.06
N PRO A 120 16.49 -12.17 -5.18
CA PRO A 120 17.14 -12.91 -4.11
C PRO A 120 18.23 -13.82 -4.69
N GLY A 121 19.48 -13.64 -4.23
CA GLY A 121 20.62 -14.47 -4.63
C GLY A 121 21.30 -14.14 -5.95
N LYS A 122 20.76 -13.27 -6.79
CA LYS A 122 21.38 -12.84 -8.07
C LYS A 122 21.04 -11.40 -8.40
N THR A 123 21.65 -10.46 -7.72
CA THR A 123 21.56 -9.05 -8.11
C THR A 123 22.54 -8.78 -9.23
N THR A 124 22.08 -8.82 -10.47
CA THR A 124 22.94 -8.53 -11.61
C THR A 124 22.34 -7.51 -12.58
N SER A 125 21.31 -6.83 -12.17
CA SER A 125 20.72 -5.79 -13.00
C SER A 125 21.57 -4.52 -13.08
N ALA A 126 22.33 -4.20 -12.04
CA ALA A 126 23.39 -3.21 -12.13
C ALA A 126 24.47 -3.63 -13.14
N GLN A 127 24.79 -4.92 -13.22
CA GLN A 127 25.75 -5.46 -14.19
C GLN A 127 25.24 -5.38 -15.63
N ALA A 128 23.93 -5.33 -15.87
CA ALA A 128 23.38 -5.21 -17.21
C ALA A 128 23.44 -3.77 -17.76
N ALA A 129 23.54 -2.77 -16.89
CA ALA A 129 23.72 -1.36 -17.25
C ALA A 129 25.21 -0.95 -17.29
N SER A 130 26.10 -1.75 -16.72
CA SER A 130 27.46 -1.34 -16.42
C SER A 130 28.39 -1.42 -17.62
N LYS A 131 28.54 -0.34 -18.33
CA LYS A 131 29.62 -0.19 -19.31
C LYS A 131 30.52 1.03 -19.10
N ASN A 132 30.15 1.99 -18.21
CA ASN A 132 30.83 3.27 -18.11
C ASN A 132 31.54 3.55 -16.78
N ASN A 133 31.87 2.52 -15.99
CA ASN A 133 32.70 2.65 -14.75
C ASN A 133 32.24 3.69 -13.73
N GLY A 134 30.93 3.89 -13.57
CA GLY A 134 30.38 4.85 -12.64
C GLY A 134 30.36 6.32 -13.11
N GLU A 135 30.68 6.56 -14.37
CA GLU A 135 30.58 7.88 -14.99
C GLU A 135 29.16 8.23 -15.41
N TYR A 136 28.84 9.52 -15.40
CA TYR A 136 27.56 10.00 -15.91
C TYR A 136 27.45 9.81 -17.41
N PHE A 137 26.28 9.44 -17.89
CA PHE A 137 26.03 9.22 -19.31
C PHE A 137 24.55 9.41 -19.70
N ASN A 138 24.30 9.60 -21.00
CA ASN A 138 22.93 9.70 -21.51
C ASN A 138 22.33 8.33 -21.80
N TYR A 139 21.68 7.73 -20.81
CA TYR A 139 21.03 6.43 -20.92
C TYR A 139 19.89 6.38 -21.94
N TYR A 140 19.21 7.49 -22.14
CA TYR A 140 17.95 7.58 -22.89
C TYR A 140 18.12 7.98 -24.36
N GLY A 141 19.31 8.33 -24.79
CA GLY A 141 19.53 8.81 -26.16
C GLY A 141 18.65 10.02 -26.48
N ASN A 142 17.97 9.98 -27.60
CA ASN A 142 17.11 11.05 -28.12
C ASN A 142 15.63 10.94 -27.69
N ARG A 143 15.29 10.12 -26.68
CA ARG A 143 13.92 10.06 -26.12
C ARG A 143 13.60 11.29 -25.28
N ASN A 144 12.33 11.69 -25.26
CA ASN A 144 11.82 12.65 -24.31
C ASN A 144 11.67 12.00 -22.93
N VAL A 145 12.25 12.59 -21.88
CA VAL A 145 12.21 11.96 -20.55
C VAL A 145 11.83 12.95 -19.47
N GLY A 146 10.86 12.57 -18.65
CA GLY A 146 10.39 13.32 -17.50
C GLY A 146 10.49 12.54 -16.20
N ILE A 147 10.65 13.26 -15.11
CA ILE A 147 10.62 12.73 -13.74
C ILE A 147 9.62 13.57 -12.94
N ILE A 148 8.67 12.91 -12.28
CA ILE A 148 7.85 13.51 -11.23
C ILE A 148 8.43 13.04 -9.89
N ALA A 149 9.12 13.96 -9.21
CA ALA A 149 9.83 13.72 -7.96
C ALA A 149 9.07 14.33 -6.78
N GLY A 150 9.00 13.60 -5.67
CA GLY A 150 8.46 14.13 -4.42
C GLY A 150 9.56 14.69 -3.53
N LYS A 151 9.38 15.90 -3.00
CA LYS A 151 10.33 16.51 -2.03
C LYS A 151 10.58 15.62 -0.81
N PHE A 152 9.60 14.83 -0.44
CA PHE A 152 9.65 13.93 0.71
C PHE A 152 9.47 12.46 0.29
N ASP A 153 10.04 12.09 -0.87
CA ASP A 153 10.05 10.70 -1.32
C ASP A 153 11.06 9.90 -0.49
N GLN A 154 10.55 9.01 0.35
CA GLN A 154 11.37 8.25 1.29
C GLN A 154 12.17 7.10 0.65
N TYR A 155 11.95 6.80 -0.62
CA TYR A 155 12.61 5.68 -1.32
C TYR A 155 13.56 6.13 -2.42
N SER A 156 13.20 7.16 -3.16
CA SER A 156 13.92 7.62 -4.35
C SER A 156 14.62 8.96 -4.11
N PHE A 157 15.37 9.45 -5.10
CA PHE A 157 16.00 10.77 -5.12
C PHE A 157 17.07 10.99 -4.06
N LYS A 158 17.74 9.91 -3.65
CA LYS A 158 18.79 9.94 -2.63
C LYS A 158 20.16 10.12 -3.28
N GLU A 159 20.91 11.06 -2.78
CA GLU A 159 22.32 11.25 -3.14
C GLU A 159 23.13 11.49 -1.85
N THR A 160 24.33 10.94 -1.79
CA THR A 160 25.25 11.14 -0.68
C THR A 160 26.33 12.10 -1.11
N ASP A 161 26.58 13.13 -0.32
CA ASP A 161 27.70 14.02 -0.51
C ASP A 161 29.02 13.26 -0.37
N LYS A 162 29.85 13.31 -1.40
CA LYS A 162 31.09 12.53 -1.46
C LYS A 162 32.15 13.01 -0.45
N THR A 163 32.09 14.28 -0.05
CA THR A 163 33.05 14.90 0.85
C THR A 163 32.70 14.61 2.30
N THR A 164 31.42 14.74 2.64
CA THR A 164 30.96 14.62 4.03
C THR A 164 30.42 13.23 4.37
N GLY A 165 30.14 12.39 3.39
CA GLY A 165 29.48 11.10 3.54
C GLY A 165 28.01 11.20 4.01
N LYS A 166 27.44 12.40 4.07
CA LYS A 166 26.08 12.64 4.54
C LYS A 166 25.08 12.59 3.37
N MET A 167 23.89 12.11 3.65
CA MET A 167 22.79 12.14 2.70
C MET A 167 22.33 13.56 2.47
N LEU A 168 22.20 13.96 1.20
CA LEU A 168 21.65 15.25 0.81
C LEU A 168 20.13 15.29 1.03
N PRO A 169 19.57 16.45 1.42
CA PRO A 169 18.14 16.59 1.62
C PRO A 169 17.34 16.39 0.32
N ASN A 170 16.33 15.54 0.34
CA ASN A 170 15.47 15.31 -0.83
C ASN A 170 14.79 16.58 -1.37
N PRO A 171 14.33 17.55 -0.54
CA PRO A 171 13.79 18.82 -1.05
C PRO A 171 14.75 19.59 -1.96
N ASP A 172 16.06 19.36 -1.84
CA ASP A 172 17.11 19.95 -2.66
C ASP A 172 17.46 19.12 -3.91
N TYR A 173 16.65 18.13 -4.27
CA TYR A 173 16.93 17.20 -5.37
C TYR A 173 17.39 17.88 -6.67
N LEU A 174 16.82 19.02 -7.03
CA LEU A 174 17.23 19.79 -8.23
C LEU A 174 18.65 20.36 -8.15
N LYS A 175 19.26 20.42 -6.96
CA LYS A 175 20.67 20.80 -6.73
C LYS A 175 21.61 19.59 -6.74
N HIS A 176 21.07 18.36 -6.67
CA HIS A 176 21.86 17.14 -6.67
C HIS A 176 22.55 16.93 -8.01
N ASN A 177 23.76 16.35 -7.99
CA ASN A 177 24.52 16.06 -9.21
C ASN A 177 23.77 15.11 -10.15
N ASN A 178 23.03 14.14 -9.61
CA ASN A 178 22.23 13.24 -10.40
C ASN A 178 21.17 13.99 -11.22
N ALA A 179 20.43 14.91 -10.61
CA ALA A 179 19.43 15.72 -11.30
C ALA A 179 20.06 16.66 -12.34
N LYS A 180 21.19 17.34 -11.98
CA LYS A 180 21.92 18.21 -12.89
C LYS A 180 22.41 17.45 -14.12
N SER A 181 23.01 16.27 -13.92
CA SER A 181 23.45 15.41 -15.03
C SER A 181 22.28 14.97 -15.92
N PHE A 182 21.19 14.52 -15.33
CA PHE A 182 19.99 14.11 -16.08
C PHE A 182 19.46 15.25 -16.98
N LEU A 183 19.28 16.45 -16.40
CA LEU A 183 18.79 17.61 -17.14
C LEU A 183 19.74 18.05 -18.26
N ASN A 184 21.05 17.79 -18.10
CA ASN A 184 22.09 18.09 -19.09
C ASN A 184 22.50 16.87 -19.94
N PHE A 185 21.61 15.88 -20.11
CA PHE A 185 21.82 14.73 -21.01
C PHE A 185 23.08 13.90 -20.69
N GLY A 186 23.34 13.68 -19.40
CA GLY A 186 24.44 12.82 -18.94
C GLY A 186 25.80 13.51 -18.86
N ILE A 187 25.88 14.82 -18.92
CA ILE A 187 27.11 15.55 -18.67
C ILE A 187 27.48 15.42 -17.19
N THR A 188 28.74 15.19 -16.89
CA THR A 188 29.23 15.18 -15.51
C THR A 188 29.14 16.59 -14.92
N PRO A 189 28.38 16.80 -13.83
CA PRO A 189 28.25 18.14 -13.22
C PRO A 189 29.55 18.59 -12.56
N ASP A 190 29.83 19.85 -12.67
CA ASP A 190 30.91 20.55 -11.98
C ASP A 190 30.37 21.75 -11.15
N SER A 191 31.24 22.52 -10.54
CA SER A 191 30.86 23.67 -9.72
C SER A 191 30.14 24.78 -10.50
N SER A 192 30.29 24.83 -11.82
CA SER A 192 29.66 25.83 -12.71
C SER A 192 28.27 25.35 -13.20
N THR A 193 27.94 24.08 -12.99
CA THR A 193 26.68 23.50 -13.46
C THR A 193 25.50 24.05 -12.65
N ALA A 194 24.64 24.81 -13.33
CA ALA A 194 23.47 25.44 -12.70
C ALA A 194 22.51 24.42 -12.10
N ASP A 195 21.83 24.80 -11.02
CA ASP A 195 20.78 24.04 -10.41
C ASP A 195 19.60 23.84 -11.38
N GLY A 196 18.92 22.70 -11.26
CA GLY A 196 17.73 22.45 -12.03
C GLY A 196 16.56 23.36 -11.62
N VAL A 197 15.64 23.59 -12.55
CA VAL A 197 14.39 24.32 -12.29
C VAL A 197 13.22 23.39 -12.54
N SER A 198 12.33 23.27 -11.55
CA SER A 198 11.14 22.42 -11.64
C SER A 198 10.24 22.83 -12.81
N GLY A 199 9.81 21.85 -13.61
CA GLY A 199 8.93 22.08 -14.76
C GLY A 199 9.60 22.72 -15.99
N LYS A 200 10.88 23.12 -15.90
CA LYS A 200 11.61 23.65 -17.05
C LYS A 200 12.04 22.51 -17.98
N TYR A 201 11.79 22.69 -19.27
CA TYR A 201 12.23 21.77 -20.31
C TYR A 201 13.64 22.12 -20.78
N TYR A 202 14.57 21.20 -20.59
CA TYR A 202 15.95 21.28 -21.06
C TYR A 202 16.04 20.52 -22.38
N THR A 203 16.30 21.22 -23.47
CA THR A 203 16.30 20.67 -24.82
C THR A 203 17.71 20.50 -25.36
N LYS A 204 17.94 19.43 -26.12
CA LYS A 204 19.20 19.18 -26.81
C LYS A 204 18.95 18.35 -28.07
N LYS A 205 19.70 18.63 -29.12
CA LYS A 205 19.73 17.79 -30.31
C LYS A 205 20.65 16.59 -30.08
N VAL A 206 20.09 15.38 -30.09
CA VAL A 206 20.80 14.10 -29.90
C VAL A 206 20.56 13.25 -31.13
N ASP A 207 21.61 12.78 -31.78
CA ASP A 207 21.55 11.99 -33.03
C ASP A 207 20.62 12.61 -34.09
N GLY A 208 20.73 13.93 -34.26
CA GLY A 208 19.96 14.70 -35.22
C GLY A 208 18.50 14.98 -34.85
N LYS A 209 17.97 14.47 -33.72
CA LYS A 209 16.62 14.67 -33.24
C LYS A 209 16.60 15.54 -32.00
N GLU A 210 15.62 16.44 -31.92
CA GLU A 210 15.38 17.22 -30.71
C GLU A 210 14.79 16.32 -29.63
N ALA A 211 15.35 16.44 -28.44
CA ALA A 211 14.89 15.72 -27.26
C ALA A 211 14.87 16.68 -26.07
N PHE A 212 14.06 16.38 -25.06
CA PHE A 212 14.04 17.16 -23.83
C PHE A 212 14.12 16.29 -22.57
N ARG A 213 14.56 16.96 -21.48
CA ARG A 213 14.55 16.47 -20.12
C ARG A 213 13.77 17.45 -19.26
N VAL A 214 12.97 16.92 -18.31
CA VAL A 214 12.24 17.73 -17.34
C VAL A 214 12.14 17.01 -16.00
N ILE A 215 12.25 17.76 -14.91
CA ILE A 215 11.95 17.27 -13.57
C ILE A 215 10.85 18.17 -12.99
N TYR A 216 9.76 17.56 -12.54
CA TYR A 216 8.73 18.21 -11.75
C TYR A 216 8.96 17.82 -10.29
N LEU A 217 9.36 18.78 -9.46
CA LEU A 217 9.60 18.58 -8.03
C LEU A 217 8.37 19.01 -7.23
N GLU A 218 7.58 18.03 -6.84
CA GLU A 218 6.28 18.20 -6.21
C GLU A 218 6.33 18.15 -4.68
N ASN A 219 5.41 18.85 -4.01
CA ASN A 219 5.27 18.80 -2.55
C ASN A 219 4.56 17.50 -2.14
N GLY A 220 5.28 16.39 -2.07
CA GLY A 220 4.68 15.11 -1.75
C GLY A 220 5.69 14.04 -1.35
N PHE A 221 5.16 12.93 -0.90
CA PHE A 221 5.90 11.73 -0.56
C PHE A 221 5.69 10.64 -1.61
N HIS A 222 6.41 9.54 -1.51
CA HIS A 222 6.50 8.50 -2.53
C HIS A 222 5.15 8.08 -3.14
N THR A 223 4.16 7.79 -2.28
CA THR A 223 2.85 7.32 -2.73
C THR A 223 1.89 8.46 -3.05
N SER A 224 2.09 9.66 -2.51
CA SER A 224 1.18 10.78 -2.73
C SER A 224 1.20 11.32 -4.15
N GLN A 225 2.29 11.14 -4.89
CA GLN A 225 2.42 11.55 -6.30
C GLN A 225 1.27 11.04 -7.18
N LEU A 226 0.70 9.91 -6.79
CA LEU A 226 -0.42 9.31 -7.51
C LEU A 226 -1.78 9.92 -7.17
N PHE A 227 -1.86 10.74 -6.11
CA PHE A 227 -3.10 11.34 -5.62
C PHE A 227 -3.15 12.84 -5.79
N GLN A 228 -2.00 13.46 -6.06
CA GLN A 228 -1.88 14.90 -6.18
C GLN A 228 -2.31 15.37 -7.56
N SER A 229 -3.15 16.40 -7.58
CA SER A 229 -3.57 17.02 -8.83
C SER A 229 -2.41 17.67 -9.57
N SER A 230 -1.42 18.24 -8.85
CA SER A 230 -0.21 18.81 -9.46
C SER A 230 0.63 17.75 -10.18
N SER A 231 0.88 16.61 -9.54
CA SER A 231 1.60 15.49 -10.17
C SER A 231 0.85 14.91 -11.38
N THR A 232 -0.50 14.86 -11.30
CA THR A 232 -1.33 14.46 -12.44
C THR A 232 -1.24 15.49 -13.56
N ALA A 233 -1.27 16.79 -13.25
CA ALA A 233 -1.09 17.86 -14.22
C ALA A 233 0.27 17.77 -14.92
N ALA A 234 1.34 17.57 -14.16
CA ALA A 234 2.69 17.36 -14.69
C ALA A 234 2.77 16.16 -15.65
N ALA A 235 2.10 15.05 -15.29
CA ALA A 235 2.04 13.88 -16.16
C ALA A 235 1.26 14.15 -17.46
N MET A 236 0.19 14.93 -17.40
CA MET A 236 -0.57 15.34 -18.61
C MET A 236 0.25 16.26 -19.50
N GLU A 237 0.86 17.30 -18.90
CA GLU A 237 1.70 18.25 -19.60
C GLU A 237 2.88 17.56 -20.31
N PHE A 238 3.57 16.65 -19.62
CA PHE A 238 4.65 15.87 -20.20
C PHE A 238 4.22 15.11 -21.45
N MET A 239 3.14 14.33 -21.38
CA MET A 239 2.69 13.50 -22.50
C MET A 239 2.19 14.32 -23.67
N VAL A 240 1.43 15.38 -23.40
CA VAL A 240 0.96 16.32 -24.44
C VAL A 240 2.16 16.97 -25.16
N LYS A 241 3.19 17.42 -24.40
CA LYS A 241 4.40 18.00 -24.96
C LYS A 241 5.24 16.99 -25.73
N ALA A 242 5.39 15.75 -25.19
CA ALA A 242 6.25 14.73 -25.79
C ALA A 242 5.80 14.31 -27.19
N PHE A 243 4.49 14.34 -27.46
CA PHE A 243 3.89 13.92 -28.73
C PHE A 243 3.17 15.05 -29.48
N ASN A 244 3.29 16.28 -29.00
CA ASN A 244 2.65 17.46 -29.60
C ASN A 244 1.14 17.23 -29.84
N VAL A 245 0.44 16.67 -28.83
CA VAL A 245 -0.97 16.33 -28.95
C VAL A 245 -1.82 17.59 -28.91
N ASN A 246 -2.68 17.75 -29.91
CA ASN A 246 -3.68 18.82 -29.91
C ASN A 246 -4.87 18.41 -29.03
N THR A 247 -5.06 19.10 -27.90
CA THR A 247 -6.15 18.85 -26.96
C THR A 247 -6.66 20.18 -26.39
N SER A 248 -7.98 20.30 -26.25
CA SER A 248 -8.60 21.45 -25.58
C SER A 248 -8.55 21.35 -24.05
N LEU A 249 -8.20 20.18 -23.50
CA LEU A 249 -8.14 19.95 -22.06
C LEU A 249 -6.81 20.44 -21.51
N GLN A 250 -6.86 21.40 -20.59
CA GLN A 250 -5.69 21.84 -19.85
C GLN A 250 -5.18 20.73 -18.90
N SER A 251 -3.94 20.82 -18.48
CA SER A 251 -3.35 19.83 -17.57
C SER A 251 -4.09 19.74 -16.22
N GLY A 252 -4.69 20.85 -15.78
CA GLY A 252 -5.50 20.93 -14.56
C GLY A 252 -6.94 20.40 -14.70
N ASP A 253 -7.44 20.16 -15.91
CA ASP A 253 -8.77 19.62 -16.14
C ASP A 253 -8.80 18.12 -15.83
N GLN A 254 -9.15 17.77 -14.62
CA GLN A 254 -9.07 16.41 -14.07
C GLN A 254 -10.38 15.97 -13.45
N ILE A 255 -10.78 14.72 -13.69
CA ILE A 255 -12.01 14.11 -13.15
C ILE A 255 -11.78 12.86 -12.31
N TYR A 256 -10.57 12.34 -12.25
CA TYR A 256 -10.27 11.10 -11.52
C TYR A 256 -10.63 11.16 -10.02
N GLN A 257 -10.67 12.36 -9.43
CA GLN A 257 -11.01 12.58 -8.02
C GLN A 257 -12.41 12.04 -7.68
N TRP A 258 -13.37 12.17 -8.58
CA TRP A 258 -14.73 11.65 -8.39
C TRP A 258 -14.74 10.13 -8.25
N ARG A 259 -13.91 9.45 -9.04
CA ARG A 259 -13.75 8.01 -8.92
C ARG A 259 -13.13 7.62 -7.58
N MET A 260 -12.14 8.38 -7.10
CA MET A 260 -11.53 8.15 -5.79
C MET A 260 -12.55 8.31 -4.64
N ILE A 261 -13.33 9.37 -4.69
CA ILE A 261 -14.38 9.63 -3.69
C ILE A 261 -15.39 8.48 -3.71
N GLY A 262 -15.90 8.12 -4.88
CA GLY A 262 -16.84 7.00 -5.03
C GLY A 262 -16.27 5.66 -4.54
N SER A 263 -15.00 5.37 -4.85
CA SER A 263 -14.32 4.16 -4.39
C SER A 263 -14.16 4.13 -2.86
N THR A 264 -13.88 5.27 -2.25
CA THR A 264 -13.76 5.39 -0.78
C THR A 264 -15.12 5.22 -0.10
N ILE A 265 -16.16 5.84 -0.63
CA ILE A 265 -17.54 5.65 -0.14
C ILE A 265 -17.95 4.18 -0.27
N GLY A 266 -17.65 3.53 -1.42
CA GLY A 266 -17.89 2.11 -1.62
C GLY A 266 -17.13 1.24 -0.62
N PHE A 267 -15.88 1.60 -0.28
CA PHE A 267 -15.07 0.85 0.68
C PHE A 267 -15.63 0.93 2.11
N ILE A 268 -16.05 2.11 2.54
CA ILE A 268 -16.76 2.29 3.84
C ILE A 268 -18.09 1.54 3.81
N GLY A 269 -18.86 1.69 2.72
CA GLY A 269 -20.14 1.02 2.53
C GLY A 269 -20.04 -0.51 2.57
N MET A 270 -18.94 -1.07 2.12
CA MET A 270 -18.65 -2.52 2.20
C MET A 270 -18.60 -3.01 3.66
N PHE A 271 -17.93 -2.28 4.55
CA PHE A 271 -17.91 -2.64 5.97
C PHE A 271 -19.29 -2.45 6.63
N MET A 272 -20.00 -1.39 6.26
CA MET A 272 -21.39 -1.20 6.71
C MET A 272 -22.29 -2.33 6.22
N PHE A 273 -22.18 -2.73 4.95
CA PHE A 273 -22.90 -3.86 4.41
C PHE A 273 -22.61 -5.15 5.20
N ALA A 274 -21.34 -5.45 5.49
CA ALA A 274 -20.96 -6.62 6.26
C ALA A 274 -21.62 -6.62 7.66
N VAL A 275 -21.71 -5.46 8.33
CA VAL A 275 -22.40 -5.33 9.63
C VAL A 275 -23.90 -5.64 9.47
N PHE A 276 -24.59 -4.93 8.59
CA PHE A 276 -26.04 -5.09 8.45
C PHE A 276 -26.43 -6.46 7.90
N PHE A 277 -25.63 -7.01 7.00
CA PHE A 277 -25.84 -8.34 6.45
C PHE A 277 -25.64 -9.42 7.52
N ALA A 278 -24.63 -9.27 8.40
CA ALA A 278 -24.46 -10.15 9.56
C ALA A 278 -25.66 -10.09 10.51
N LEU A 279 -26.15 -8.88 10.80
CA LEU A 279 -27.31 -8.69 11.66
C LEU A 279 -28.59 -9.30 11.06
N TRP A 280 -28.80 -9.12 9.77
CA TRP A 280 -29.95 -9.67 9.08
C TRP A 280 -29.91 -11.21 9.04
N LEU A 281 -28.78 -11.80 8.63
CA LEU A 281 -28.61 -13.26 8.58
C LEU A 281 -28.71 -13.91 9.97
N SER A 282 -28.22 -13.24 11.02
CA SER A 282 -28.29 -13.78 12.40
C SER A 282 -29.72 -14.00 12.91
N GLN A 283 -30.70 -13.36 12.29
CA GLN A 283 -32.13 -13.51 12.62
C GLN A 283 -32.78 -14.69 11.86
N MET A 284 -32.12 -15.21 10.84
CA MET A 284 -32.65 -16.32 10.04
C MET A 284 -32.65 -17.64 10.82
N PRO A 285 -33.60 -18.55 10.56
CA PRO A 285 -33.71 -19.82 11.29
C PRO A 285 -32.43 -20.65 11.32
N LEU A 286 -31.68 -20.65 10.21
CA LEU A 286 -30.40 -21.37 10.07
C LEU A 286 -29.35 -20.90 11.09
N PHE A 287 -29.32 -19.60 11.35
CA PHE A 287 -28.32 -18.95 12.21
C PHE A 287 -28.87 -18.56 13.58
N ARG A 288 -30.12 -18.88 13.91
CA ARG A 288 -30.63 -18.72 15.27
C ARG A 288 -29.76 -19.50 16.25
N GLY A 289 -29.43 -18.87 17.40
CA GLY A 289 -28.48 -19.42 18.37
C GLY A 289 -27.03 -18.97 18.18
N THR A 290 -26.69 -18.24 17.10
CA THR A 290 -25.44 -17.49 17.04
C THR A 290 -25.53 -16.19 17.84
N SER A 291 -26.73 -15.61 17.96
CA SER A 291 -26.99 -14.51 18.86
C SER A 291 -27.16 -15.03 20.29
N ARG A 292 -26.56 -14.33 21.24
CA ARG A 292 -26.53 -14.75 22.64
C ARG A 292 -27.36 -13.82 23.50
N GLY A 293 -27.64 -14.23 24.73
CA GLY A 293 -28.41 -13.47 25.70
C GLY A 293 -27.77 -12.13 26.11
N ASN A 294 -28.36 -11.47 27.07
CA ASN A 294 -28.01 -10.10 27.50
C ASN A 294 -26.73 -9.98 28.35
N ALA A 295 -25.90 -11.00 28.38
CA ALA A 295 -24.68 -11.00 29.19
C ALA A 295 -23.73 -9.89 28.72
N ILE A 296 -23.77 -8.77 29.40
CA ILE A 296 -22.74 -7.73 29.31
C ILE A 296 -22.08 -7.70 30.66
N MET A 297 -20.84 -8.10 30.69
CA MET A 297 -20.09 -8.00 31.89
C MET A 297 -19.84 -6.54 32.26
N ARG A 298 -20.11 -6.20 33.48
CA ARG A 298 -19.78 -4.91 34.05
C ARG A 298 -18.93 -5.14 35.29
N VAL A 299 -17.67 -4.73 35.23
CA VAL A 299 -17.06 -4.24 36.46
C VAL A 299 -17.89 -3.03 36.87
N ALA A 300 -18.26 -2.96 38.13
CA ALA A 300 -19.04 -1.83 38.62
C ALA A 300 -18.37 -0.53 38.18
N GLU A 301 -18.97 0.16 37.23
CA GLU A 301 -18.45 1.44 36.69
C GLU A 301 -18.25 2.48 37.79
N SER A 302 -18.93 2.29 38.93
CA SER A 302 -18.87 3.08 40.14
C SER A 302 -17.60 2.88 40.97
N HIS A 303 -16.81 1.79 40.73
CA HIS A 303 -15.61 1.56 41.52
C HIS A 303 -14.52 2.57 41.15
N PRO A 304 -13.92 3.33 42.11
CA PRO A 304 -12.98 4.42 41.83
C PRO A 304 -11.75 3.99 40.98
N GLY A 305 -11.28 2.76 41.18
CA GLY A 305 -10.13 2.22 40.44
C GLY A 305 -10.40 1.76 39.01
N THR A 306 -11.66 1.57 38.61
CA THR A 306 -12.01 0.93 37.32
C THR A 306 -11.46 1.72 36.13
N LYS A 307 -11.64 3.04 36.13
CA LYS A 307 -11.15 3.91 35.05
C LYS A 307 -9.63 3.97 34.99
N ALA A 308 -8.98 4.08 36.15
CA ALA A 308 -7.52 4.12 36.22
C ALA A 308 -6.89 2.83 35.70
N TRP A 309 -7.42 1.67 36.09
CA TRP A 309 -6.98 0.38 35.57
C TRP A 309 -7.24 0.23 34.06
N ALA A 310 -8.40 0.65 33.57
CA ALA A 310 -8.72 0.59 32.15
C ALA A 310 -7.72 1.41 31.31
N TRP A 311 -7.46 2.65 31.71
CA TRP A 311 -6.47 3.50 31.04
C TRP A 311 -5.04 2.96 31.18
N GLY A 312 -4.67 2.45 32.35
CA GLY A 312 -3.37 1.81 32.57
C GLY A 312 -3.14 0.62 31.64
N CYS A 313 -4.10 -0.29 31.55
CA CYS A 313 -4.05 -1.41 30.61
C CYS A 313 -3.95 -0.95 29.14
N LEU A 314 -4.71 0.08 28.77
CA LEU A 314 -4.70 0.61 27.41
C LEU A 314 -3.34 1.20 27.04
N ILE A 315 -2.72 1.97 27.96
CA ILE A 315 -1.39 2.56 27.77
C ILE A 315 -0.34 1.46 27.63
N VAL A 316 -0.32 0.47 28.55
CA VAL A 316 0.62 -0.64 28.51
C VAL A 316 0.50 -1.45 27.23
N ASN A 317 -0.72 -1.75 26.80
CA ASN A 317 -0.98 -2.46 25.55
C ASN A 317 -0.50 -1.66 24.33
N THR A 318 -0.72 -0.34 24.30
CA THR A 318 -0.29 0.54 23.20
C THR A 318 1.22 0.63 23.12
N LEU A 319 1.91 0.77 24.25
CA LEU A 319 3.38 0.77 24.32
C LEU A 319 3.95 -0.54 23.83
N PHE A 320 3.44 -1.67 24.32
CA PHE A 320 3.88 -2.99 23.86
C PHE A 320 3.62 -3.18 22.36
N ALA A 321 2.44 -2.82 21.88
CA ALA A 321 2.11 -2.91 20.47
C ALA A 321 3.06 -2.06 19.60
N THR A 322 3.45 -0.87 20.07
CA THR A 322 4.43 -0.01 19.37
C THR A 322 5.81 -0.68 19.32
N VAL A 323 6.31 -1.17 20.46
CA VAL A 323 7.63 -1.82 20.55
C VAL A 323 7.66 -3.11 19.70
N SER A 324 6.65 -3.96 19.82
CA SER A 324 6.58 -5.20 19.04
C SER A 324 6.45 -4.95 17.53
N THR A 325 5.75 -3.90 17.13
CA THR A 325 5.66 -3.48 15.74
C THR A 325 7.01 -3.04 15.19
N LEU A 326 7.76 -2.23 15.95
CA LEU A 326 9.11 -1.83 15.59
C LEU A 326 10.05 -3.04 15.52
N PHE A 327 9.95 -3.96 16.47
CA PHE A 327 10.74 -5.19 16.49
C PHE A 327 10.51 -6.03 15.22
N LEU A 328 9.25 -6.26 14.84
CA LEU A 328 8.92 -6.97 13.60
C LEU A 328 9.49 -6.26 12.37
N TYR A 329 9.41 -4.94 12.35
CA TYR A 329 9.93 -4.13 11.25
C TYR A 329 11.46 -4.20 11.16
N TYR A 330 12.17 -4.04 12.27
CA TYR A 330 13.64 -4.13 12.31
C TYR A 330 14.17 -5.52 11.96
N ASN A 331 13.39 -6.56 12.22
CA ASN A 331 13.74 -7.92 11.80
C ASN A 331 13.30 -8.25 10.37
N GLY A 332 12.84 -7.25 9.60
CA GLY A 332 12.54 -7.39 8.18
C GLY A 332 11.36 -8.31 7.86
N VAL A 333 10.42 -8.49 8.80
CA VAL A 333 9.25 -9.37 8.58
C VAL A 333 8.40 -8.87 7.43
N ASP A 334 8.31 -7.55 7.23
CA ASP A 334 7.57 -6.93 6.13
C ASP A 334 8.18 -7.19 4.75
N THR A 335 9.47 -7.50 4.70
CA THR A 335 10.22 -7.84 3.48
C THR A 335 10.56 -9.32 3.39
N HIS A 336 10.13 -10.12 4.37
CA HIS A 336 10.40 -11.55 4.41
C HIS A 336 9.85 -12.25 3.17
N ILE A 337 10.70 -13.07 2.56
CA ILE A 337 10.37 -13.93 1.42
C ILE A 337 10.77 -15.34 1.80
N GLY A 338 9.78 -16.17 2.11
CA GLY A 338 9.98 -17.57 2.46
C GLY A 338 9.20 -18.50 1.55
N THR A 339 9.55 -19.76 1.56
CA THR A 339 8.84 -20.81 0.79
C THR A 339 7.41 -21.00 1.26
N PHE A 340 7.15 -20.85 2.55
CA PHE A 340 5.82 -20.99 3.13
C PHE A 340 5.04 -19.67 3.10
N PHE A 341 5.61 -18.58 3.66
CA PHE A 341 5.00 -17.25 3.63
C PHE A 341 5.64 -16.43 2.51
N ARG A 342 4.94 -16.29 1.39
CA ARG A 342 5.43 -15.62 0.19
C ARG A 342 5.06 -14.13 0.13
N GLN A 343 4.35 -13.63 1.14
CA GLN A 343 3.88 -12.25 1.24
C GLN A 343 4.30 -11.65 2.60
N GLY A 344 5.52 -11.11 2.68
CA GLY A 344 6.06 -10.55 3.92
C GLY A 344 5.21 -9.45 4.52
N GLN A 345 4.65 -8.57 3.72
CA GLN A 345 3.77 -7.51 4.21
C GLN A 345 2.48 -8.04 4.84
N ALA A 346 1.91 -9.13 4.30
CA ALA A 346 0.72 -9.76 4.89
C ALA A 346 1.08 -10.47 6.20
N LEU A 347 2.21 -11.15 6.22
CA LEU A 347 2.75 -11.76 7.44
C LEU A 347 2.99 -10.70 8.52
N PHE A 348 3.62 -9.58 8.18
CA PHE A 348 3.87 -8.47 9.07
C PHE A 348 2.58 -7.90 9.66
N ALA A 349 1.59 -7.55 8.81
CA ALA A 349 0.33 -6.96 9.25
C ALA A 349 -0.48 -7.89 10.17
N GLY A 350 -0.52 -9.19 9.84
CA GLY A 350 -1.16 -10.20 10.68
C GLY A 350 -0.43 -10.40 12.01
N SER A 351 0.90 -10.52 11.97
CA SER A 351 1.73 -10.77 13.18
C SER A 351 1.72 -9.57 14.13
N MET A 352 1.75 -8.34 13.62
CA MET A 352 1.64 -7.13 14.41
C MET A 352 0.38 -7.14 15.29
N LEU A 353 -0.77 -7.44 14.69
CA LEU A 353 -2.03 -7.49 15.42
C LEU A 353 -2.13 -8.73 16.33
N ALA A 354 -1.67 -9.90 15.88
CA ALA A 354 -1.75 -11.13 16.66
C ALA A 354 -0.92 -11.05 17.94
N ILE A 355 0.34 -10.60 17.84
CA ILE A 355 1.24 -10.46 19.00
C ILE A 355 0.68 -9.44 19.99
N SER A 356 0.22 -8.28 19.50
CA SER A 356 -0.38 -7.24 20.33
C SER A 356 -1.68 -7.73 21.01
N SER A 357 -2.51 -8.49 20.30
CA SER A 357 -3.76 -9.02 20.84
C SER A 357 -3.51 -10.11 21.89
N VAL A 358 -2.54 -11.00 21.69
CA VAL A 358 -2.16 -12.01 22.70
C VAL A 358 -1.63 -11.33 23.96
N PHE A 359 -0.77 -10.33 23.83
CA PHE A 359 -0.29 -9.55 24.97
C PHE A 359 -1.45 -8.86 25.69
N THR A 360 -2.37 -8.25 24.95
CA THR A 360 -3.59 -7.63 25.52
C THR A 360 -4.43 -8.65 26.30
N ALA A 361 -4.55 -9.88 25.81
CA ALA A 361 -5.25 -10.95 26.54
C ALA A 361 -4.55 -11.28 27.86
N ILE A 362 -3.22 -11.35 27.88
CA ILE A 362 -2.43 -11.60 29.09
C ILE A 362 -2.60 -10.46 30.10
N VAL A 363 -2.43 -9.20 29.69
CA VAL A 363 -2.61 -8.02 30.54
C VAL A 363 -4.03 -7.96 31.09
N THR A 364 -5.04 -8.25 30.25
CA THR A 364 -6.45 -8.28 30.64
C THR A 364 -6.74 -9.40 31.66
N TYR A 365 -6.12 -10.57 31.49
CA TYR A 365 -6.24 -11.65 32.45
C TYR A 365 -5.61 -11.29 33.80
N ILE A 366 -4.42 -10.67 33.80
CA ILE A 366 -3.77 -10.16 35.02
C ILE A 366 -4.68 -9.13 35.70
N TRP A 367 -5.19 -8.16 34.95
CA TRP A 367 -6.15 -7.17 35.45
C TRP A 367 -7.39 -7.84 36.05
N TYR A 368 -7.95 -8.84 35.38
CA TYR A 368 -9.08 -9.60 35.91
C TYR A 368 -8.76 -10.25 37.25
N ARG A 369 -7.63 -10.96 37.35
CA ARG A 369 -7.24 -11.66 38.59
C ARG A 369 -6.92 -10.72 39.74
N CYS A 370 -6.22 -9.63 39.46
CA CYS A 370 -5.73 -8.73 40.50
C CYS A 370 -6.78 -7.71 40.96
N PHE A 371 -7.68 -7.30 40.08
CA PHE A 371 -8.62 -6.21 40.35
C PHE A 371 -10.08 -6.60 40.09
N ALA A 372 -10.43 -6.98 38.88
CA ALA A 372 -11.82 -7.05 38.46
C ALA A 372 -12.62 -8.13 39.21
N LYS A 373 -12.05 -9.33 39.38
CA LYS A 373 -12.68 -10.44 40.13
C LYS A 373 -12.98 -10.04 41.57
N LYS A 374 -12.06 -9.32 42.23
CA LYS A 374 -12.25 -8.84 43.61
C LYS A 374 -13.34 -7.78 43.73
N ASN A 375 -13.65 -7.12 42.63
CA ASN A 375 -14.66 -6.06 42.55
C ASN A 375 -15.95 -6.54 41.86
N GLY A 376 -16.28 -7.83 41.97
CA GLY A 376 -17.55 -8.40 41.59
C GLY A 376 -17.68 -8.81 40.12
N MET A 377 -16.57 -8.81 39.36
CA MET A 377 -16.59 -9.27 37.98
C MET A 377 -16.55 -10.78 37.88
N ASN A 378 -17.55 -11.40 37.27
CA ASN A 378 -17.55 -12.83 36.95
C ASN A 378 -17.24 -13.05 35.46
N ILE A 379 -16.14 -13.78 35.16
CA ILE A 379 -15.75 -14.07 33.79
C ILE A 379 -16.77 -14.97 33.06
N ASP A 380 -17.54 -15.75 33.78
CA ASP A 380 -18.58 -16.61 33.18
C ASP A 380 -19.74 -15.78 32.59
N GLU A 381 -19.93 -14.54 33.05
CA GLU A 381 -20.92 -13.61 32.51
C GLU A 381 -20.55 -13.02 31.15
N ILE A 382 -19.28 -13.18 30.70
CA ILE A 382 -18.88 -12.73 29.35
C ILE A 382 -19.39 -13.66 28.25
N ASP A 383 -19.90 -14.81 28.61
CA ASP A 383 -20.43 -15.79 27.68
C ASP A 383 -19.42 -16.21 26.59
N LEU A 384 -18.15 -16.41 27.00
CA LEU A 384 -17.12 -16.95 26.11
C LEU A 384 -17.28 -18.44 25.87
N LYS A 385 -17.81 -19.15 26.87
CA LYS A 385 -18.07 -20.59 26.75
C LYS A 385 -19.27 -20.81 25.80
N THR A 386 -19.08 -21.69 24.83
CA THR A 386 -20.12 -22.01 23.85
C THR A 386 -20.02 -23.43 23.37
N SER A 387 -21.09 -23.99 22.86
CA SER A 387 -21.08 -25.32 22.28
C SER A 387 -20.32 -25.34 20.94
N ALA A 388 -19.72 -26.47 20.61
CA ALA A 388 -19.05 -26.66 19.32
C ALA A 388 -20.01 -26.38 18.14
N PHE A 389 -21.28 -26.70 18.29
CA PHE A 389 -22.30 -26.43 17.28
C PHE A 389 -22.56 -24.91 17.08
N SER A 390 -22.57 -24.14 18.17
CA SER A 390 -22.69 -22.67 18.09
C SER A 390 -21.45 -22.04 17.46
N VAL A 391 -20.24 -22.57 17.74
CA VAL A 391 -19.01 -22.16 17.07
C VAL A 391 -19.10 -22.43 15.57
N PHE A 392 -19.49 -23.64 15.19
CA PHE A 392 -19.68 -24.02 13.78
C PHE A 392 -20.67 -23.09 13.07
N LYS A 393 -21.83 -22.83 13.65
CA LYS A 393 -22.81 -21.87 13.10
C LYS A 393 -22.25 -20.46 12.99
N THR A 394 -21.45 -20.01 13.97
CA THR A 394 -20.81 -18.70 13.93
C THR A 394 -19.79 -18.59 12.78
N ILE A 395 -19.00 -19.63 12.56
CA ILE A 395 -18.06 -19.72 11.44
C ILE A 395 -18.83 -19.71 10.11
N MET A 396 -19.88 -20.53 9.98
CA MET A 396 -20.69 -20.55 8.77
C MET A 396 -21.36 -19.21 8.49
N LEU A 397 -21.87 -18.53 9.51
CA LEU A 397 -22.42 -17.17 9.38
C LEU A 397 -21.33 -16.18 8.92
N ALA A 398 -20.14 -16.22 9.52
CA ALA A 398 -19.03 -15.35 9.13
C ALA A 398 -18.60 -15.58 7.67
N LEU A 399 -18.51 -16.84 7.24
CA LEU A 399 -18.19 -17.19 5.85
C LEU A 399 -19.27 -16.71 4.88
N THR A 400 -20.55 -16.85 5.25
CA THR A 400 -21.67 -16.36 4.42
C THR A 400 -21.64 -14.85 4.30
N VAL A 401 -21.41 -14.12 5.40
CA VAL A 401 -21.31 -12.65 5.40
C VAL A 401 -20.13 -12.18 4.56
N THR A 402 -18.96 -12.75 4.77
CA THR A 402 -17.76 -12.37 4.01
C THR A 402 -17.88 -12.75 2.54
N GLY A 403 -18.41 -13.94 2.23
CA GLY A 403 -18.67 -14.37 0.87
C GLY A 403 -19.65 -13.44 0.14
N GLY A 404 -20.77 -13.08 0.78
CA GLY A 404 -21.74 -12.13 0.24
C GLY A 404 -21.14 -10.73 0.03
N THR A 405 -20.29 -10.27 0.97
CA THR A 405 -19.58 -9.00 0.84
C THR A 405 -18.61 -9.02 -0.33
N LEU A 406 -17.83 -10.08 -0.49
CA LEU A 406 -16.91 -10.24 -1.62
C LEU A 406 -17.66 -10.37 -2.95
N LEU A 407 -18.82 -11.05 -2.96
CA LEU A 407 -19.68 -11.16 -4.15
C LEU A 407 -20.23 -9.78 -4.56
N LEU A 408 -20.63 -8.94 -3.60
CA LEU A 408 -21.04 -7.56 -3.87
C LEU A 408 -19.92 -6.76 -4.53
N VAL A 409 -18.70 -6.83 -3.98
CA VAL A 409 -17.53 -6.15 -4.55
C VAL A 409 -17.21 -6.69 -5.93
N TRP A 410 -17.22 -8.01 -6.10
CA TRP A 410 -17.01 -8.64 -7.40
C TRP A 410 -18.05 -8.22 -8.43
N GLY A 411 -19.34 -8.17 -8.06
CA GLY A 411 -20.41 -7.68 -8.92
C GLY A 411 -20.20 -6.23 -9.35
N ALA A 412 -19.84 -5.35 -8.39
CA ALA A 412 -19.52 -3.96 -8.70
C ALA A 412 -18.33 -3.83 -9.67
N GLN A 413 -17.29 -4.64 -9.49
CA GLN A 413 -16.15 -4.69 -10.41
C GLN A 413 -16.53 -5.24 -11.78
N TYR A 414 -17.35 -6.27 -11.84
CA TYR A 414 -17.74 -6.91 -13.09
C TYR A 414 -18.63 -6.01 -13.94
N PHE A 415 -19.71 -5.47 -13.37
CA PHE A 415 -20.70 -4.68 -14.09
C PHE A 415 -20.28 -3.22 -14.28
N PHE A 416 -19.80 -2.56 -13.24
CA PHE A 416 -19.52 -1.13 -13.22
C PHE A 416 -18.06 -0.77 -13.36
N LYS A 417 -17.17 -1.78 -13.43
CA LYS A 417 -15.74 -1.55 -13.58
C LYS A 417 -15.16 -0.63 -12.47
N THR A 418 -15.73 -0.68 -11.28
CA THR A 418 -15.32 0.10 -10.13
C THR A 418 -14.63 -0.77 -9.07
N ASN A 419 -13.84 -0.15 -8.22
CA ASN A 419 -13.19 -0.79 -7.09
C ASN A 419 -13.66 -0.15 -5.80
N PHE A 420 -13.72 -0.95 -4.73
CA PHE A 420 -13.94 -0.46 -3.38
C PHE A 420 -12.60 -0.33 -2.69
N SER A 421 -12.10 0.89 -2.57
CA SER A 421 -10.75 1.16 -2.06
C SER A 421 -10.67 2.48 -1.33
N PHE A 422 -9.86 2.47 -0.27
CA PHE A 422 -9.38 3.69 0.37
C PHE A 422 -7.99 4.00 -0.18
N LEU A 423 -7.85 5.14 -0.83
CA LEU A 423 -6.65 5.48 -1.60
C LEU A 423 -6.36 4.38 -2.63
N TYR A 424 -5.32 3.59 -2.44
CA TYR A 424 -4.93 2.48 -3.30
C TYR A 424 -5.11 1.10 -2.64
N TRP A 425 -5.57 1.04 -1.38
CA TRP A 425 -5.87 -0.18 -0.66
C TRP A 425 -7.35 -0.52 -0.74
N GLY A 426 -7.65 -1.68 -1.25
CA GLY A 426 -9.00 -2.16 -1.38
C GLY A 426 -9.07 -3.61 -1.86
N ILE A 427 -10.24 -4.08 -2.15
CA ILE A 427 -10.43 -5.41 -2.74
C ILE A 427 -10.33 -5.27 -4.27
N MET A 428 -9.25 -5.84 -4.80
CA MET A 428 -8.93 -5.85 -6.22
C MET A 428 -9.11 -7.26 -6.78
N PRO A 429 -9.32 -7.41 -8.09
CA PRO A 429 -9.17 -8.71 -8.75
C PRO A 429 -7.78 -9.28 -8.50
N PHE A 430 -7.69 -10.58 -8.28
CA PHE A 430 -6.45 -11.29 -8.00
C PHE A 430 -6.45 -12.70 -8.59
N GLY A 431 -5.28 -13.20 -8.92
CA GLY A 431 -5.10 -14.57 -9.42
C GLY A 431 -5.38 -15.61 -8.33
N SER A 432 -5.88 -16.77 -8.74
CA SER A 432 -6.22 -17.87 -7.83
C SER A 432 -5.06 -18.37 -6.97
N PHE A 433 -3.83 -18.17 -7.43
CA PHE A 433 -2.61 -18.51 -6.68
C PHE A 433 -2.49 -17.79 -5.33
N LYS A 434 -3.10 -16.60 -5.17
CA LYS A 434 -3.11 -15.86 -3.90
C LYS A 434 -3.99 -16.51 -2.84
N ILE A 435 -4.96 -17.34 -3.21
CA ILE A 435 -5.86 -18.01 -2.25
C ILE A 435 -5.05 -18.90 -1.29
N VAL A 436 -4.05 -19.60 -1.81
CA VAL A 436 -3.18 -20.44 -0.97
C VAL A 436 -2.39 -19.61 0.03
N ASP A 437 -1.88 -18.44 -0.37
CA ASP A 437 -1.17 -17.54 0.54
C ASP A 437 -2.10 -16.93 1.58
N MET A 438 -3.34 -16.58 1.20
CA MET A 438 -4.38 -16.13 2.13
C MET A 438 -4.67 -17.18 3.19
N LEU A 439 -4.85 -18.45 2.80
CA LEU A 439 -5.11 -19.53 3.74
C LEU A 439 -3.95 -19.77 4.72
N LYS A 440 -2.70 -19.58 4.28
CA LYS A 440 -1.52 -19.71 5.16
C LYS A 440 -1.45 -18.62 6.23
N VAL A 441 -1.83 -17.39 5.93
CA VAL A 441 -1.78 -16.28 6.88
C VAL A 441 -3.09 -16.12 7.68
N LEU A 442 -4.20 -16.73 7.25
CA LEU A 442 -5.50 -16.63 7.90
C LEU A 442 -5.48 -16.96 9.41
N PRO A 443 -4.79 -18.01 9.89
CA PRO A 443 -4.74 -18.31 11.33
C PRO A 443 -4.16 -17.14 12.15
N ILE A 444 -3.17 -16.43 11.62
CA ILE A 444 -2.53 -15.29 12.29
C ILE A 444 -3.54 -14.13 12.40
N PHE A 445 -4.27 -13.84 11.32
CA PHE A 445 -5.33 -12.83 11.32
C PHE A 445 -6.48 -13.20 12.27
N LEU A 446 -6.88 -14.48 12.31
CA LEU A 446 -7.91 -14.95 13.23
C LEU A 446 -7.51 -14.74 14.69
N ILE A 447 -6.30 -15.12 15.08
CA ILE A 447 -5.78 -14.86 16.43
C ILE A 447 -5.89 -13.37 16.76
N GLY A 448 -5.37 -12.51 15.89
CA GLY A 448 -5.39 -11.07 16.12
C GLY A 448 -6.79 -10.49 16.26
N TYR A 449 -7.64 -10.70 15.27
CA TYR A 449 -8.95 -10.04 15.22
C TYR A 449 -9.99 -10.66 16.17
N VAL A 450 -9.95 -11.97 16.45
CA VAL A 450 -10.88 -12.61 17.38
C VAL A 450 -10.56 -12.17 18.81
N ILE A 451 -9.30 -12.21 19.23
CA ILE A 451 -8.90 -11.74 20.57
C ILE A 451 -9.20 -10.24 20.72
N SER A 452 -8.88 -9.43 19.71
CA SER A 452 -9.22 -8.01 19.71
C SER A 452 -10.73 -7.77 19.83
N SER A 453 -11.55 -8.56 19.13
CA SER A 453 -13.01 -8.46 19.23
C SER A 453 -13.52 -8.78 20.64
N ILE A 454 -12.97 -9.83 21.28
CA ILE A 454 -13.31 -10.18 22.68
C ILE A 454 -12.92 -9.02 23.61
N PHE A 455 -11.71 -8.51 23.49
CA PHE A 455 -11.25 -7.38 24.33
C PHE A 455 -12.13 -6.14 24.16
N ILE A 456 -12.37 -5.72 22.93
CA ILE A 456 -13.17 -4.53 22.61
C ILE A 456 -14.62 -4.69 23.09
N ASN A 457 -15.22 -5.85 22.89
CA ASN A 457 -16.65 -6.04 23.08
C ASN A 457 -17.01 -6.61 24.44
N CYS A 458 -16.28 -7.59 24.94
CA CYS A 458 -16.62 -8.21 26.21
C CYS A 458 -16.00 -7.48 27.40
N MET A 459 -14.75 -6.99 27.27
CA MET A 459 -14.04 -6.35 28.38
C MET A 459 -14.24 -4.83 28.43
N ASN A 460 -14.55 -4.20 27.31
CA ASN A 460 -14.65 -2.73 27.20
C ASN A 460 -15.96 -2.24 26.56
N TYR A 461 -17.05 -2.96 26.77
CA TYR A 461 -18.38 -2.53 26.30
C TYR A 461 -19.05 -1.50 27.19
N ASN A 462 -18.32 -0.88 28.05
CA ASN A 462 -18.77 0.10 29.04
C ASN A 462 -18.40 1.54 28.61
N THR A 463 -18.45 2.45 29.57
CA THR A 463 -18.09 3.86 29.40
C THR A 463 -16.72 4.21 30.00
N SER A 464 -15.82 3.22 30.19
CA SER A 464 -14.52 3.43 30.84
C SER A 464 -13.64 4.46 30.13
N TYR A 465 -13.73 4.56 28.81
CA TYR A 465 -12.93 5.48 28.00
C TYR A 465 -13.73 6.69 27.49
N GLY A 466 -14.95 6.91 27.96
CA GLY A 466 -15.74 8.03 27.50
C GLY A 466 -17.09 8.19 28.23
N LYS A 467 -17.81 9.26 27.89
CA LYS A 467 -19.10 9.59 28.52
C LYS A 467 -20.24 8.64 28.07
N ASN A 468 -20.10 8.00 26.92
CA ASN A 468 -21.10 7.08 26.40
C ASN A 468 -20.44 5.98 25.56
N LYS A 469 -21.25 5.00 25.12
CA LYS A 469 -20.78 3.82 24.37
C LYS A 469 -20.15 4.17 23.01
N ILE A 470 -20.59 5.28 22.38
CA ILE A 470 -20.05 5.72 21.08
C ILE A 470 -18.65 6.29 21.29
N VAL A 471 -18.48 7.18 22.26
CA VAL A 471 -17.16 7.74 22.58
C VAL A 471 -16.20 6.65 23.02
N ASN A 472 -16.65 5.68 23.80
CA ASN A 472 -15.84 4.53 24.21
C ASN A 472 -15.29 3.75 23.00
N ILE A 473 -16.13 3.39 22.04
CA ILE A 473 -15.65 2.63 20.86
C ILE A 473 -14.78 3.49 19.95
N LEU A 474 -15.04 4.77 19.82
CA LEU A 474 -14.19 5.68 19.05
C LEU A 474 -12.78 5.79 19.67
N VAL A 475 -12.69 5.90 21.00
CA VAL A 475 -11.39 5.90 21.69
C VAL A 475 -10.63 4.59 21.42
N LEU A 476 -11.30 3.44 21.57
CA LEU A 476 -10.68 2.15 21.30
C LEU A 476 -10.23 2.02 19.84
N ALA A 477 -11.03 2.47 18.89
CA ALA A 477 -10.68 2.46 17.46
C ALA A 477 -9.49 3.38 17.16
N LEU A 478 -9.49 4.59 17.73
CA LEU A 478 -8.38 5.53 17.59
C LEU A 478 -7.09 4.98 18.19
N VAL A 479 -7.14 4.39 19.38
CA VAL A 479 -5.94 3.82 20.03
C VAL A 479 -5.42 2.61 19.26
N THR A 480 -6.29 1.74 18.75
CA THR A 480 -5.87 0.61 17.92
C THR A 480 -5.15 1.09 16.65
N ALA A 481 -5.65 2.16 16.03
CA ALA A 481 -5.04 2.77 14.85
C ALA A 481 -3.81 3.64 15.17
N ALA A 482 -3.65 4.09 16.42
CA ALA A 482 -2.57 5.00 16.82
C ALA A 482 -1.18 4.37 16.71
N VAL A 483 -1.04 3.07 16.95
CA VAL A 483 0.26 2.38 16.91
C VAL A 483 0.96 2.55 15.56
N PRO A 484 0.39 2.13 14.42
CA PRO A 484 1.03 2.36 13.14
C PRO A 484 1.12 3.85 12.77
N ALA A 485 0.17 4.67 13.23
CA ALA A 485 0.19 6.11 13.00
C ALA A 485 1.36 6.79 13.72
N LEU A 486 1.64 6.43 14.98
CA LEU A 486 2.77 6.97 15.75
C LEU A 486 4.11 6.55 15.17
N VAL A 487 4.27 5.28 14.83
CA VAL A 487 5.52 4.76 14.25
C VAL A 487 5.82 5.43 12.91
N SER A 488 4.83 5.46 12.01
CA SER A 488 5.03 6.14 10.71
C SER A 488 5.15 7.64 10.88
N GLY A 489 4.33 8.25 11.76
CA GLY A 489 4.28 9.69 11.98
C GLY A 489 5.58 10.26 12.52
N ALA A 490 6.26 9.56 13.42
CA ALA A 490 7.58 9.98 13.93
C ALA A 490 8.62 10.04 12.80
N GLY A 491 8.66 9.00 11.96
CA GLY A 491 9.55 8.99 10.79
C GLY A 491 9.24 10.13 9.81
N TRP A 492 7.96 10.37 9.54
CA TRP A 492 7.50 11.46 8.68
C TRP A 492 7.83 12.83 9.26
N ALA A 493 7.61 13.04 10.57
CA ALA A 493 7.91 14.31 11.23
C ALA A 493 9.40 14.66 11.08
N LYS A 494 10.30 13.71 11.38
CA LYS A 494 11.74 13.93 11.20
C LYS A 494 12.08 14.24 9.74
N PHE A 495 11.58 13.44 8.80
CA PHE A 495 11.86 13.63 7.38
C PHE A 495 11.39 14.99 6.86
N MET A 496 10.19 15.43 7.23
CA MET A 496 9.66 16.74 6.82
C MET A 496 10.43 17.90 7.42
N LEU A 497 10.96 17.74 8.65
CA LEU A 497 11.73 18.79 9.32
C LEU A 497 13.17 18.89 8.83
N THR A 498 13.79 17.77 8.46
CA THR A 498 15.23 17.74 8.12
C THR A 498 15.51 17.51 6.64
N GLY A 499 14.53 17.06 5.87
CA GLY A 499 14.70 16.61 4.48
C GLY A 499 15.44 15.27 4.34
N VAL A 500 15.80 14.62 5.47
CA VAL A 500 16.55 13.37 5.50
C VAL A 500 15.76 12.29 6.25
N ASN A 501 15.63 11.14 5.62
CA ASN A 501 14.90 9.99 6.17
C ASN A 501 15.86 8.98 6.81
N ASP A 502 16.22 9.20 8.06
CA ASP A 502 17.19 8.38 8.80
C ASP A 502 16.77 8.05 10.26
N LEU A 503 15.51 8.32 10.65
CA LEU A 503 15.04 8.09 12.04
C LEU A 503 15.26 6.66 12.48
N PHE A 504 15.10 5.69 11.59
CA PHE A 504 15.22 4.27 11.88
C PHE A 504 16.62 3.70 11.57
N GLY A 505 17.62 4.57 11.40
CA GLY A 505 19.01 4.21 11.12
C GLY A 505 19.32 4.02 9.64
N ALA A 506 20.61 4.00 9.30
CA ALA A 506 21.08 3.93 7.91
C ALA A 506 20.65 2.67 7.15
N ALA A 507 20.47 1.55 7.85
CA ALA A 507 19.97 0.31 7.27
C ALA A 507 18.47 0.36 6.91
N TYR A 508 17.72 1.25 7.56
CA TYR A 508 16.26 1.39 7.43
C TYR A 508 15.89 2.81 7.01
N THR A 509 16.36 3.21 5.83
CA THR A 509 16.10 4.53 5.25
C THR A 509 14.70 4.67 4.68
N ARG A 510 13.77 3.81 5.06
CA ARG A 510 12.38 3.87 4.62
C ARG A 510 11.45 4.07 5.81
N ILE A 511 10.48 4.95 5.65
CA ILE A 511 9.35 5.04 6.57
C ILE A 511 8.41 3.89 6.21
N PRO A 512 7.86 3.15 7.18
CA PRO A 512 7.01 2.01 6.90
C PRO A 512 5.66 2.43 6.28
N ASP A 513 5.60 2.56 4.97
CA ASP A 513 4.37 2.94 4.26
C ASP A 513 3.22 1.94 4.45
N SER A 514 3.56 0.66 4.56
CA SER A 514 2.58 -0.40 4.84
C SER A 514 1.83 -0.16 6.14
N MET A 515 2.46 0.48 7.13
CA MET A 515 1.83 0.81 8.40
C MET A 515 0.80 1.93 8.27
N PHE A 516 1.05 2.94 7.43
CA PHE A 516 0.09 4.02 7.25
C PHE A 516 -1.27 3.53 6.72
N LEU A 517 -1.24 2.53 5.85
CA LEU A 517 -2.45 1.95 5.28
C LEU A 517 -3.20 1.04 6.25
N THR A 518 -2.50 0.41 7.19
CA THR A 518 -3.14 -0.36 8.26
C THR A 518 -3.91 0.53 9.24
N VAL A 519 -3.58 1.82 9.35
CA VAL A 519 -4.30 2.79 10.23
C VAL A 519 -5.79 2.76 9.96
N PHE A 520 -6.20 2.82 8.69
CA PHE A 520 -7.62 2.81 8.34
C PHE A 520 -8.30 1.48 8.70
N LEU A 521 -7.66 0.34 8.40
CA LEU A 521 -8.20 -0.98 8.76
C LEU A 521 -8.32 -1.14 10.27
N LEU A 522 -7.31 -0.73 11.03
CA LEU A 522 -7.31 -0.83 12.47
C LEU A 522 -8.29 0.17 13.13
N PHE A 523 -8.68 1.22 12.43
CA PHE A 523 -9.76 2.10 12.87
C PHE A 523 -11.15 1.53 12.61
N ILE A 524 -11.40 0.99 11.41
CA ILE A 524 -12.75 0.56 11.00
C ILE A 524 -13.14 -0.80 11.60
N THR A 525 -12.20 -1.71 11.82
CA THR A 525 -12.49 -3.06 12.29
C THR A 525 -13.03 -3.12 13.73
N PRO A 526 -12.60 -2.31 14.71
CA PRO A 526 -13.27 -2.19 16.00
C PRO A 526 -14.72 -1.73 15.89
N LEU A 527 -14.99 -0.78 15.01
CA LEU A 527 -16.35 -0.27 14.77
C LEU A 527 -17.25 -1.37 14.18
N THR A 528 -16.75 -2.12 13.20
CA THR A 528 -17.44 -3.26 12.59
C THR A 528 -17.74 -4.33 13.64
N ALA A 529 -16.75 -4.75 14.42
CA ALA A 529 -16.92 -5.76 15.47
C ALA A 529 -17.94 -5.31 16.52
N ARG A 530 -17.89 -4.03 16.97
CA ARG A 530 -18.83 -3.44 17.90
C ARG A 530 -20.25 -3.37 17.32
N GLY A 531 -20.39 -2.99 16.06
CA GLY A 531 -21.68 -2.93 15.35
C GLY A 531 -22.38 -4.29 15.38
N ILE A 532 -21.67 -5.34 15.04
CA ILE A 532 -22.18 -6.72 15.06
C ILE A 532 -22.49 -7.17 16.49
N TYR A 533 -21.54 -7.01 17.42
CA TYR A 533 -21.69 -7.42 18.82
C TYR A 533 -22.85 -6.71 19.52
N SER A 534 -23.09 -5.46 19.22
CA SER A 534 -24.14 -4.66 19.88
C SER A 534 -25.53 -5.29 19.83
N LYS A 535 -25.82 -6.08 18.83
CA LYS A 535 -27.11 -6.78 18.60
C LYS A 535 -27.02 -8.29 18.79
N THR A 536 -25.92 -8.92 18.36
CA THR A 536 -25.78 -10.38 18.41
C THR A 536 -25.23 -10.88 19.75
N ARG A 537 -24.51 -10.05 20.49
CA ARG A 537 -23.73 -10.44 21.68
C ARG A 537 -22.75 -11.58 21.44
N ASN A 538 -22.45 -11.88 20.20
CA ASN A 538 -21.49 -12.92 19.82
C ASN A 538 -20.08 -12.30 19.77
N PRO A 539 -19.17 -12.69 20.68
CA PRO A 539 -17.84 -12.08 20.75
C PRO A 539 -16.91 -12.49 19.60
N TYR A 540 -17.22 -13.59 18.92
CA TYR A 540 -16.38 -14.17 17.87
C TYR A 540 -16.74 -13.68 16.48
N LEU A 541 -18.03 -13.47 16.19
CA LEU A 541 -18.54 -13.23 14.85
C LEU A 541 -17.86 -12.03 14.17
N GLY A 542 -17.84 -10.88 14.85
CA GLY A 542 -17.20 -9.68 14.31
C GLY A 542 -15.70 -9.83 14.11
N GLY A 543 -15.02 -10.57 15.00
CA GLY A 543 -13.60 -10.88 14.87
C GLY A 543 -13.29 -11.76 13.66
N ILE A 544 -14.06 -12.81 13.41
CA ILE A 544 -13.86 -13.71 12.25
C ILE A 544 -14.11 -12.95 10.94
N ILE A 545 -15.21 -12.17 10.85
CA ILE A 545 -15.51 -11.35 9.67
C ILE A 545 -14.36 -10.38 9.38
N ASN A 546 -13.89 -9.65 10.39
CA ASN A 546 -12.77 -8.73 10.24
C ASN A 546 -11.48 -9.43 9.83
N ALA A 547 -11.18 -10.60 10.41
CA ALA A 547 -9.99 -11.38 10.06
C ALA A 547 -9.98 -11.74 8.57
N ILE A 548 -11.09 -12.23 8.04
CA ILE A 548 -11.19 -12.64 6.64
C ILE A 548 -11.12 -11.41 5.72
N LEU A 549 -11.88 -10.36 5.99
CA LEU A 549 -11.87 -9.15 5.15
C LEU A 549 -10.51 -8.46 5.17
N ALA A 550 -9.90 -8.28 6.35
CA ALA A 550 -8.58 -7.66 6.47
C ALA A 550 -7.48 -8.49 5.82
N MET A 551 -7.52 -9.82 5.97
CA MET A 551 -6.62 -10.74 5.28
C MET A 551 -6.75 -10.60 3.76
N VAL A 552 -7.97 -10.65 3.22
CA VAL A 552 -8.20 -10.50 1.77
C VAL A 552 -7.66 -9.15 1.29
N ILE A 553 -8.05 -8.04 1.94
CA ILE A 553 -7.58 -6.70 1.57
C ILE A 553 -6.04 -6.65 1.60
N THR A 554 -5.41 -7.18 2.63
CA THR A 554 -3.94 -7.16 2.76
C THR A 554 -3.29 -8.01 1.67
N CYS A 555 -3.71 -9.26 1.50
CA CYS A 555 -3.07 -10.19 0.56
C CYS A 555 -3.26 -9.79 -0.91
N VAL A 556 -4.42 -9.23 -1.30
CA VAL A 556 -4.62 -8.80 -2.70
C VAL A 556 -3.71 -7.64 -3.07
N ASN A 557 -3.37 -6.78 -2.10
CA ASN A 557 -2.49 -5.63 -2.31
C ASN A 557 -0.99 -5.95 -2.13
N CYS A 558 -0.65 -7.12 -1.60
CA CYS A 558 0.72 -7.57 -1.45
C CYS A 558 1.21 -8.38 -2.66
N GLN A 559 2.47 -8.18 -3.01
CA GLN A 559 3.13 -9.00 -4.03
C GLN A 559 3.33 -10.41 -3.49
N VAL A 560 3.19 -11.41 -4.36
CA VAL A 560 3.69 -12.77 -4.12
C VAL A 560 5.10 -12.86 -4.69
N VAL A 561 6.05 -13.28 -3.88
CA VAL A 561 7.42 -13.50 -4.32
C VAL A 561 7.76 -14.96 -4.12
N PHE A 562 8.29 -15.59 -5.19
CA PHE A 562 8.84 -16.93 -5.11
C PHE A 562 10.30 -16.82 -4.69
N PRO A 563 10.72 -17.54 -3.65
CA PRO A 563 12.15 -17.69 -3.38
C PRO A 563 12.82 -18.38 -4.58
N ALA A 564 14.06 -18.00 -4.83
CA ALA A 564 14.88 -18.56 -5.91
C ALA A 564 15.15 -20.04 -5.69
#